data_900cadb1c37738fc459e734c8558d433
#
_entry.id   900cadb1c37738fc459e734c8558d433
#
_cell.length_a   1.000
_cell.length_b   1.000
_cell.length_c   1.000
_cell.angle_alpha   90.00
_cell.angle_beta   90.00
_cell.angle_gamma   90.00
#
_symmetry.space_group_name_H-M   'P 1'
#
loop_
_entity.id
_entity.type
_entity.pdbx_description
1 polymer ?
#
loop_
_entity_poly.entity_id
_entity_poly.type
_entity_poly.pdbx_seq_one_letter_code
_entity_poly.pdbx_strand_id
1 'polypeptide(L)' 'MPVLPDQCDLAIARYTIGQKCTPELLEEVRALANGAPVRATGPKYPSSWDLRPRRINLHTDANRIIVSIHCG' A
#
# COMPACT_ATOMS: atom_id res chain seq x y z
N MET A 1 -0.43 14.07 13.29
CA MET A 1 -0.65 13.27 14.51
C MET A 1 0.15 11.98 14.40
N PRO A 2 0.69 11.49 15.50
CA PRO A 2 1.43 10.24 15.45
C PRO A 2 0.51 9.06 15.12
N VAL A 3 1.05 8.12 14.33
CA VAL A 3 0.32 6.90 13.99
C VAL A 3 0.39 5.96 15.19
N LEU A 4 -0.72 5.31 15.51
CA LEU A 4 -0.76 4.32 16.57
C LEU A 4 0.15 3.13 16.23
N PRO A 5 0.75 2.45 17.24
CA PRO A 5 1.69 1.36 16.97
C PRO A 5 1.13 0.21 16.14
N ASP A 6 -0.18 0.01 16.16
CA ASP A 6 -0.86 -1.06 15.43
C ASP A 6 -1.49 -0.60 14.11
N GLN A 7 -1.13 0.60 13.62
CA GLN A 7 -1.69 1.15 12.38
C GLN A 7 -0.57 1.53 11.43
N CYS A 8 -0.91 1.64 10.15
CA CYS A 8 0.02 2.11 9.14
C CYS A 8 -0.18 3.60 8.86
N ASP A 9 0.87 4.25 8.35
CA ASP A 9 0.81 5.66 8.01
C ASP A 9 0.46 5.80 6.53
N LEU A 10 -0.82 6.03 6.23
CA LEU A 10 -1.28 6.19 4.86
C LEU A 10 -0.85 7.51 4.23
N ALA A 11 -0.52 8.51 5.03
CA ALA A 11 -0.13 9.82 4.49
C ALA A 11 1.10 9.73 3.59
N ILE A 12 2.03 8.84 3.89
CA ILE A 12 3.25 8.68 3.09
C ILE A 12 2.98 8.03 1.74
N ALA A 13 1.82 7.37 1.56
CA ALA A 13 1.49 6.64 0.35
C ALA A 13 0.44 7.34 -0.51
N ARG A 14 -0.11 8.45 -0.07
CA ARG A 14 -1.18 9.14 -0.81
C ARG A 14 -0.75 9.58 -2.21
N TYR A 15 0.52 9.91 -2.38
CA TYR A 15 1.02 10.35 -3.69
C TYR A 15 0.95 9.25 -4.75
N THR A 16 0.79 7.99 -4.34
CA THR A 16 0.73 6.87 -5.28
C THR A 16 -0.62 6.75 -5.97
N ILE A 17 -1.68 7.34 -5.42
CA ILE A 17 -3.01 7.25 -6.03
C ILE A 17 -2.99 7.91 -7.40
N GLY A 18 -3.45 7.16 -8.41
CA GLY A 18 -3.40 7.60 -9.81
C GLY A 18 -2.15 7.15 -10.56
N GLN A 19 -1.18 6.58 -9.88
CA GLN A 19 0.03 6.07 -10.52
C GLN A 19 -0.09 4.59 -10.81
N LYS A 20 0.65 4.13 -11.81
CA LYS A 20 0.72 2.70 -12.10
C LYS A 20 1.56 2.01 -11.02
N CYS A 21 1.04 0.90 -10.50
CA CYS A 21 1.74 0.12 -9.49
C CYS A 21 2.87 -0.67 -10.15
N THR A 22 4.09 -0.39 -9.76
CA THR A 22 5.29 -1.08 -10.26
C THR A 22 6.09 -1.59 -9.07
N PRO A 23 7.00 -2.58 -9.29
CA PRO A 23 7.88 -3.01 -8.21
C PRO A 23 8.72 -1.87 -7.64
N GLU A 24 9.14 -0.94 -8.49
CA GLU A 24 9.92 0.22 -8.05
C GLU A 24 9.11 1.12 -7.12
N LEU A 25 7.82 1.33 -7.45
CA LEU A 25 6.96 2.15 -6.61
C LEU A 25 6.71 1.48 -5.25
N LEU A 26 6.53 0.16 -5.25
CA LEU A 26 6.38 -0.59 -3.99
C LEU A 26 7.61 -0.44 -3.09
N GLU A 27 8.80 -0.52 -3.67
CA GLU A 27 10.03 -0.34 -2.91
C GLU A 27 10.17 1.09 -2.38
N GLU A 28 9.76 2.08 -3.17
CA GLU A 28 9.77 3.47 -2.74
C GLU A 28 8.86 3.68 -1.53
N VAL A 29 7.64 3.15 -1.58
CA VAL A 29 6.71 3.27 -0.46
C VAL A 29 7.24 2.53 0.77
N ARG A 30 7.85 1.36 0.57
CA ARG A 30 8.43 0.60 1.68
C ARG A 30 9.54 1.40 2.38
N ALA A 31 10.37 2.09 1.60
CA ALA A 31 11.43 2.93 2.16
C ALA A 31 10.84 4.10 2.95
N LEU A 32 9.80 4.75 2.42
CA LEU A 32 9.13 5.84 3.11
C LEU A 32 8.43 5.36 4.39
N ALA A 33 8.01 4.11 4.42
CA ALA A 33 7.33 3.51 5.56
C ALA A 33 8.30 2.90 6.59
N ASN A 34 9.60 3.16 6.47
CA ASN A 34 10.63 2.64 7.38
C ASN A 34 10.60 1.11 7.47
N GLY A 35 10.41 0.43 6.32
CA GLY A 35 10.41 -1.02 6.27
C GLY A 35 9.09 -1.69 6.62
N ALA A 36 8.01 -0.94 6.81
CA ALA A 36 6.69 -1.53 7.03
C ALA A 36 6.27 -2.34 5.80
N PRO A 37 5.48 -3.41 5.98
CA PRO A 37 5.01 -4.20 4.85
C PRO A 37 4.15 -3.36 3.89
N VAL A 38 4.35 -3.55 2.59
CA VAL A 38 3.59 -2.88 1.54
C VAL A 38 3.24 -3.93 0.49
N ARG A 39 1.98 -3.95 0.03
CA ARG A 39 1.59 -4.86 -1.05
C ARG A 39 0.61 -4.18 -1.99
N ALA A 40 0.57 -4.69 -3.22
CA ALA A 40 -0.44 -4.31 -4.19
C ALA A 40 -1.63 -5.28 -4.09
N THR A 41 -2.84 -4.76 -4.23
CA THR A 41 -4.06 -5.56 -4.28
C THR A 41 -4.85 -5.17 -5.52
N GLY A 42 -5.82 -6.01 -5.91
CA GLY A 42 -6.67 -5.74 -7.04
C GLY A 42 -6.82 -6.94 -7.95
N PRO A 43 -7.55 -6.82 -9.08
CA PRO A 43 -7.86 -7.97 -9.94
C PRO A 43 -6.63 -8.61 -10.59
N LYS A 44 -5.50 -7.93 -10.67
CA LYS A 44 -4.26 -8.45 -11.27
C LYS A 44 -3.28 -8.97 -10.23
N TYR A 45 -3.64 -8.98 -8.95
CA TYR A 45 -2.76 -9.41 -7.88
C TYR A 45 -3.46 -10.45 -7.02
N PRO A 46 -2.72 -11.44 -6.47
CA PRO A 46 -3.31 -12.39 -5.54
C PRO A 46 -3.72 -11.67 -4.25
N SER A 47 -4.76 -12.17 -3.61
CA SER A 47 -5.20 -11.65 -2.33
C SER A 47 -5.05 -12.72 -1.26
N SER A 48 -4.89 -12.29 -0.01
CA SER A 48 -4.82 -13.18 1.13
C SER A 48 -5.75 -12.66 2.22
N TRP A 49 -6.14 -13.55 3.12
CA TRP A 49 -7.08 -13.23 4.19
C TRP A 49 -6.38 -12.82 5.48
N ASP A 50 -5.03 -12.77 5.50
CA ASP A 50 -4.30 -12.36 6.68
C ASP A 50 -4.41 -10.86 6.88
N LEU A 51 -4.65 -10.46 8.13
CA LEU A 51 -4.72 -9.04 8.51
C LEU A 51 -3.40 -8.64 9.13
N ARG A 52 -2.84 -7.54 8.64
CA ARG A 52 -1.61 -6.96 9.18
C ARG A 52 -1.82 -5.44 9.30
N PRO A 53 -2.27 -4.96 10.48
CA PRO A 53 -2.66 -3.55 10.62
C PRO A 53 -1.59 -2.55 10.20
N ARG A 54 -0.31 -2.91 10.28
CA ARG A 54 0.78 -2.03 9.87
C ARG A 54 1.10 -2.10 8.38
N ARG A 55 0.48 -3.02 7.65
CA ARG A 55 0.73 -3.18 6.22
C ARG A 55 -0.06 -2.15 5.42
N ILE A 56 0.63 -1.51 4.47
CA ILE A 56 0.00 -0.59 3.52
C ILE A 56 -0.42 -1.40 2.30
N ASN A 57 -1.70 -1.30 1.94
CA ASN A 57 -2.23 -1.94 0.75
C ASN A 57 -2.51 -0.87 -0.30
N LEU A 58 -1.93 -1.03 -1.49
CA LEU A 58 -2.15 -0.15 -2.64
C LEU A 58 -3.15 -0.87 -3.55
N HIS A 59 -4.43 -0.48 -3.46
CA HIS A 59 -5.48 -1.14 -4.24
C HIS A 59 -5.50 -0.61 -5.67
N THR A 60 -5.50 -1.53 -6.65
CA THR A 60 -5.39 -1.19 -8.06
C THR A 60 -6.63 -1.62 -8.84
N ASP A 61 -6.84 -0.98 -9.98
CA ASP A 61 -7.84 -1.40 -10.96
C ASP A 61 -7.26 -2.43 -11.94
N ALA A 62 -8.03 -2.79 -12.99
CA ALA A 62 -7.60 -3.78 -13.98
C ALA A 62 -6.38 -3.32 -14.79
N ASN A 63 -6.08 -2.04 -14.81
CA ASN A 63 -4.91 -1.48 -15.49
C ASN A 63 -3.72 -1.28 -14.54
N ARG A 64 -3.82 -1.80 -13.31
CA ARG A 64 -2.80 -1.65 -12.27
C ARG A 64 -2.59 -0.21 -11.82
N ILE A 65 -3.60 0.64 -12.01
CA ILE A 65 -3.55 2.01 -11.51
C ILE A 65 -4.06 2.02 -10.07
N ILE A 66 -3.30 2.64 -9.19
CA ILE A 66 -3.66 2.71 -7.78
C ILE A 66 -4.85 3.66 -7.62
N VAL A 67 -5.96 3.14 -7.11
CA VAL A 67 -7.21 3.89 -6.95
C VAL A 67 -7.52 4.20 -5.49
N SER A 68 -6.98 3.42 -4.56
CA SER A 68 -7.17 3.67 -3.13
C SER A 68 -6.04 3.01 -2.34
N ILE A 69 -5.90 3.41 -1.09
CA ILE A 69 -4.91 2.85 -0.17
C ILE A 69 -5.59 2.59 1.17
N HIS A 70 -5.13 1.56 1.88
CA HIS A 70 -5.67 1.25 3.20
C HIS A 70 -4.67 0.43 4.02
N CYS A 71 -4.86 0.42 5.33
CA CYS A 71 -4.10 -0.42 6.24
C CYS A 71 -4.77 -1.80 6.37
N GLY A 72 -3.99 -2.80 6.54
CA GLY A 72 -4.55 -4.14 6.76
C GLY A 72 -3.81 -5.25 6.05
#